data_958a00224c3d833eb2e81abcfc78b06d
#
_entry.id   958a00224c3d833eb2e81abcfc78b06d
#
_cell.length_a   1.000
_cell.length_b   1.000
_cell.length_c   1.000
_cell.angle_alpha   90.00
_cell.angle_beta   90.00
_cell.angle_gamma   90.00
#
_symmetry.space_group_name_H-M   'P 1'
#
loop_
_entity.id
_entity.type
_entity.pdbx_description
1 polymer ?
#
loop_
_entity_poly.entity_id
_entity_poly.type
_entity_poly.pdbx_seq_one_letter_code
_entity_poly.pdbx_strand_id
1 'polypeptide(L)'
;NKDWEVSLAGPGLINFKLSSTCLYQWLKAFSHRDQIEAAMATKEPKRVTLDFSSPNTAKQMHVGHIRSTIIGESLARLLKLHGHQVIKDNHLGDWGTQFGILLYAIKREKIDLNNLGDQPIARLENLYRSGNQWIKEDKQALKTAREELVKLQGGDEENLSLWQKIRDLSMESFEEVYDLLGVSFDHAHGESFYRDQVDSIYQSLESHRICQEDDGALVVFHPEHKRFAKQPFIIRKSDGASNYATTDLATLSYRSKEWRSEQIIYVTDGRQRDHLETLFLTS
;
A
#
# COMPACT_ATOMS: atom_id res chain seq x y z
N ASN A 1 44.73 6.93 -20.01
CA ASN A 1 44.36 6.05 -18.91
C ASN A 1 44.44 4.60 -19.41
N LYS A 2 45.20 3.73 -18.74
CA LYS A 2 45.41 2.35 -19.19
C LYS A 2 44.26 1.40 -18.85
N ASP A 3 43.22 1.92 -18.19
CA ASP A 3 42.14 1.11 -17.62
C ASP A 3 40.96 0.90 -18.59
N TRP A 4 40.82 1.77 -19.57
CA TRP A 4 39.78 1.70 -20.60
C TRP A 4 40.18 2.29 -21.94
N GLU A 5 39.58 1.81 -22.99
CA GLU A 5 39.62 2.37 -24.36
C GLU A 5 38.33 3.15 -24.61
N VAL A 6 38.47 4.34 -25.19
CA VAL A 6 37.33 5.18 -25.58
C VAL A 6 37.25 5.22 -27.07
N SER A 7 36.07 4.95 -27.64
CA SER A 7 35.83 5.03 -29.07
C SER A 7 34.51 5.76 -29.37
N LEU A 8 34.45 6.47 -30.48
CA LEU A 8 33.24 7.10 -30.95
C LEU A 8 32.54 6.17 -31.96
N ALA A 9 31.21 6.04 -31.84
CA ALA A 9 30.39 5.23 -32.73
C ALA A 9 29.10 5.96 -33.12
N GLY A 10 28.70 5.86 -34.37
CA GLY A 10 27.46 6.44 -34.89
C GLY A 10 27.35 7.94 -34.65
N PRO A 11 26.13 8.47 -34.43
CA PRO A 11 25.88 9.92 -34.34
C PRO A 11 26.20 10.48 -32.93
N GLY A 12 27.43 10.27 -32.44
CA GLY A 12 27.90 10.87 -31.19
C GLY A 12 27.84 9.96 -29.97
N LEU A 13 27.74 8.62 -30.13
CA LEU A 13 27.86 7.67 -29.04
C LEU A 13 29.33 7.52 -28.63
N ILE A 14 29.60 7.53 -27.31
CA ILE A 14 30.92 7.28 -26.75
C ILE A 14 30.88 5.89 -26.10
N ASN A 15 31.72 4.99 -26.58
CA ASN A 15 31.88 3.64 -26.04
C ASN A 15 33.09 3.62 -25.12
N PHE A 16 32.96 2.97 -23.98
CA PHE A 16 34.02 2.66 -23.04
C PHE A 16 34.23 1.16 -22.98
N LYS A 17 35.43 0.70 -23.30
CA LYS A 17 35.81 -0.71 -23.19
C LYS A 17 36.84 -0.85 -22.07
N LEU A 18 36.47 -1.58 -21.02
CA LEU A 18 37.35 -1.85 -19.90
C LEU A 18 38.47 -2.81 -20.29
N SER A 19 39.70 -2.57 -19.83
CA SER A 19 40.80 -3.50 -19.99
C SER A 19 40.59 -4.75 -19.09
N SER A 20 41.18 -5.88 -19.51
CA SER A 20 41.16 -7.11 -18.69
C SER A 20 41.83 -6.89 -17.32
N THR A 21 42.84 -6.06 -17.26
CA THR A 21 43.51 -5.71 -16.01
C THR A 21 42.58 -4.93 -15.07
N CYS A 22 41.85 -3.97 -15.59
CA CYS A 22 40.85 -3.22 -14.82
C CYS A 22 39.75 -4.14 -14.28
N LEU A 23 39.22 -5.01 -15.12
CA LEU A 23 38.21 -6.03 -14.72
C LEU A 23 38.76 -6.99 -13.65
N TYR A 24 39.98 -7.45 -13.79
CA TYR A 24 40.60 -8.33 -12.78
C TYR A 24 40.82 -7.61 -11.44
N GLN A 25 41.28 -6.38 -11.45
CA GLN A 25 41.43 -5.58 -10.25
C GLN A 25 40.09 -5.33 -9.56
N TRP A 26 39.05 -5.04 -10.35
CA TRP A 26 37.70 -4.87 -9.83
C TRP A 26 37.18 -6.17 -9.19
N LEU A 27 37.31 -7.30 -9.88
CA LEU A 27 36.89 -8.60 -9.35
C LEU A 27 37.63 -8.95 -8.05
N LYS A 28 38.93 -8.65 -7.97
CA LYS A 28 39.72 -8.87 -6.75
C LYS A 28 39.25 -7.98 -5.60
N ALA A 29 38.89 -6.75 -5.88
CA ALA A 29 38.44 -5.78 -4.87
C ALA A 29 36.99 -6.07 -4.39
N PHE A 30 36.16 -6.71 -5.23
CA PHE A 30 34.74 -6.94 -4.97
C PHE A 30 34.36 -8.41 -5.12
N SER A 31 35.24 -9.32 -4.71
CA SER A 31 35.01 -10.77 -4.77
C SER A 31 34.05 -11.29 -3.71
N HIS A 32 33.82 -10.53 -2.65
CA HIS A 32 32.95 -10.89 -1.55
C HIS A 32 31.89 -9.83 -1.32
N ARG A 33 30.71 -10.26 -0.82
CA ARG A 33 29.53 -9.39 -0.61
C ARG A 33 29.82 -8.25 0.38
N ASP A 34 30.53 -8.51 1.46
CA ASP A 34 30.91 -7.52 2.47
C ASP A 34 31.76 -6.36 1.90
N GLN A 35 32.62 -6.66 0.92
CA GLN A 35 33.41 -5.66 0.22
C GLN A 35 32.53 -4.74 -0.64
N ILE A 36 31.53 -5.31 -1.31
CA ILE A 36 30.56 -4.56 -2.10
C ILE A 36 29.71 -3.68 -1.18
N GLU A 37 29.19 -4.24 -0.09
CA GLU A 37 28.40 -3.52 0.90
C GLU A 37 29.17 -2.36 1.50
N ALA A 38 30.43 -2.58 1.90
CA ALA A 38 31.28 -1.53 2.44
C ALA A 38 31.58 -0.39 1.44
N ALA A 39 31.77 -0.75 0.15
CA ALA A 39 32.03 0.24 -0.89
C ALA A 39 30.80 1.06 -1.28
N MET A 40 29.61 0.48 -1.13
CA MET A 40 28.34 1.10 -1.49
C MET A 40 27.66 1.79 -0.30
N ALA A 41 28.10 1.55 0.93
CA ALA A 41 27.48 2.11 2.11
C ALA A 41 27.50 3.65 2.09
N THR A 42 26.33 4.24 2.29
CA THR A 42 26.19 5.70 2.45
C THR A 42 26.79 6.16 3.77
N LYS A 43 27.29 7.42 3.80
CA LYS A 43 27.74 8.07 5.03
C LYS A 43 26.59 8.56 5.91
N GLU A 44 25.40 8.66 5.34
CA GLU A 44 24.19 9.15 6.00
C GLU A 44 23.07 8.09 5.88
N PRO A 45 23.15 7.00 6.67
CA PRO A 45 22.12 5.97 6.66
C PRO A 45 20.81 6.54 7.19
N LYS A 46 19.71 6.24 6.51
CA LYS A 46 18.35 6.64 6.89
C LYS A 46 17.51 5.44 7.25
N ARG A 47 16.47 5.68 8.04
CA ARG A 47 15.39 4.74 8.21
C ARG A 47 14.33 5.00 7.14
N VAL A 48 14.13 4.03 6.25
CA VAL A 48 13.27 4.13 5.08
C VAL A 48 12.15 3.12 5.19
N THR A 49 10.90 3.58 5.08
CA THR A 49 9.75 2.69 4.90
C THR A 49 9.43 2.57 3.42
N LEU A 50 9.29 1.34 2.95
CA LEU A 50 8.83 0.99 1.61
C LEU A 50 7.44 0.37 1.70
N ASP A 51 6.46 1.04 1.10
CA ASP A 51 5.09 0.56 0.92
C ASP A 51 4.93 0.01 -0.50
N PHE A 52 4.65 -1.27 -0.63
CA PHE A 52 4.50 -1.91 -1.94
C PHE A 52 3.64 -3.18 -1.85
N SER A 53 3.21 -3.70 -3.00
CA SER A 53 2.23 -4.76 -3.16
C SER A 53 0.80 -4.28 -2.85
N SER A 54 0.44 -4.07 -1.60
CA SER A 54 -0.79 -3.44 -1.10
C SER A 54 -2.08 -3.98 -1.75
N PRO A 55 -2.29 -5.33 -1.74
CA PRO A 55 -3.47 -5.92 -2.33
C PRO A 55 -4.72 -5.70 -1.46
N ASN A 56 -5.88 -5.71 -2.12
CA ASN A 56 -7.15 -5.76 -1.41
C ASN A 56 -7.46 -7.19 -0.99
N THR A 57 -7.85 -7.39 0.27
CA THR A 57 -8.32 -8.70 0.74
C THR A 57 -9.61 -9.13 0.03
N ALA A 58 -9.89 -10.43 0.03
CA ALA A 58 -10.97 -11.07 -0.72
C ALA A 58 -10.90 -10.90 -2.25
N LYS A 59 -9.73 -10.56 -2.80
CA LYS A 59 -9.47 -10.46 -4.24
C LYS A 59 -8.17 -11.17 -4.59
N GLN A 60 -8.14 -11.74 -5.78
CA GLN A 60 -6.92 -12.35 -6.31
C GLN A 60 -5.89 -11.28 -6.66
N MET A 61 -4.61 -11.59 -6.39
CA MET A 61 -3.52 -10.78 -6.92
C MET A 61 -3.47 -10.89 -8.45
N HIS A 62 -3.08 -9.81 -9.07
CA HIS A 62 -2.91 -9.75 -10.53
C HIS A 62 -1.54 -9.15 -10.88
N VAL A 63 -1.18 -9.16 -12.16
CA VAL A 63 0.12 -8.69 -12.67
C VAL A 63 0.51 -7.29 -12.19
N GLY A 64 -0.46 -6.42 -11.93
CA GLY A 64 -0.21 -5.07 -11.37
C GLY A 64 0.39 -5.13 -9.97
N HIS A 65 -0.13 -6.00 -9.10
CA HIS A 65 0.42 -6.23 -7.76
C HIS A 65 1.81 -6.89 -7.83
N ILE A 66 1.98 -7.91 -8.67
CA ILE A 66 3.27 -8.61 -8.86
C ILE A 66 4.36 -7.62 -9.29
N ARG A 67 4.03 -6.70 -10.23
CA ARG A 67 4.98 -5.69 -10.69
C ARG A 67 5.43 -4.75 -9.58
N SER A 68 4.51 -4.20 -8.80
CA SER A 68 4.87 -3.34 -7.66
C SER A 68 5.65 -4.10 -6.58
N THR A 69 5.31 -5.36 -6.34
CA THR A 69 6.00 -6.25 -5.41
C THR A 69 7.47 -6.46 -5.80
N ILE A 70 7.74 -6.80 -7.06
CA ILE A 70 9.11 -7.02 -7.56
C ILE A 70 9.93 -5.72 -7.54
N ILE A 71 9.33 -4.59 -7.94
CA ILE A 71 10.02 -3.30 -7.93
C ILE A 71 10.33 -2.88 -6.48
N GLY A 72 9.35 -3.01 -5.57
CA GLY A 72 9.50 -2.67 -4.16
C GLY A 72 10.59 -3.51 -3.48
N GLU A 73 10.58 -4.82 -3.69
CA GLU A 73 11.62 -5.71 -3.15
C GLU A 73 13.01 -5.39 -3.72
N SER A 74 13.11 -5.08 -5.01
CA SER A 74 14.38 -4.69 -5.62
C SER A 74 14.91 -3.39 -5.02
N LEU A 75 14.05 -2.39 -4.80
CA LEU A 75 14.41 -1.15 -4.11
C LEU A 75 14.83 -1.40 -2.66
N ALA A 76 14.11 -2.27 -1.94
CA ALA A 76 14.45 -2.63 -0.58
C ALA A 76 15.87 -3.23 -0.48
N ARG A 77 16.20 -4.15 -1.40
CA ARG A 77 17.53 -4.77 -1.47
C ARG A 77 18.62 -3.75 -1.79
N LEU A 78 18.37 -2.84 -2.73
CA LEU A 78 19.31 -1.77 -3.08
C LEU A 78 19.54 -0.81 -1.91
N LEU A 79 18.48 -0.37 -1.24
CA LEU A 79 18.58 0.52 -0.08
C LEU A 79 19.33 -0.16 1.09
N LYS A 80 19.06 -1.45 1.36
CA LYS A 80 19.81 -2.21 2.35
C LYS A 80 21.29 -2.35 1.97
N LEU A 81 21.59 -2.58 0.68
CA LEU A 81 22.96 -2.60 0.17
C LEU A 81 23.68 -1.25 0.36
N HIS A 82 22.95 -0.14 0.25
CA HIS A 82 23.44 1.20 0.54
C HIS A 82 23.55 1.52 2.05
N GLY A 83 23.25 0.58 2.93
CA GLY A 83 23.36 0.73 4.38
C GLY A 83 22.20 1.42 5.07
N HIS A 84 21.07 1.63 4.36
CA HIS A 84 19.84 2.16 4.96
C HIS A 84 19.14 1.09 5.81
N GLN A 85 18.45 1.53 6.88
CA GLN A 85 17.52 0.68 7.63
C GLN A 85 16.18 0.68 6.90
N VAL A 86 15.78 -0.46 6.33
CA VAL A 86 14.58 -0.56 5.50
C VAL A 86 13.50 -1.35 6.22
N ILE A 87 12.33 -0.75 6.35
CA ILE A 87 11.08 -1.38 6.81
C ILE A 87 10.21 -1.61 5.57
N LYS A 88 9.84 -2.86 5.31
CA LYS A 88 8.93 -3.25 4.22
C LYS A 88 7.52 -3.41 4.78
N ASP A 89 6.59 -2.57 4.33
CA ASP A 89 5.20 -2.60 4.74
C ASP A 89 4.28 -3.00 3.57
N ASN A 90 3.36 -3.91 3.85
CA ASN A 90 2.31 -4.34 2.95
C ASN A 90 0.98 -3.73 3.43
N HIS A 91 0.64 -2.55 2.92
CA HIS A 91 -0.57 -1.84 3.33
C HIS A 91 -1.82 -2.45 2.68
N LEU A 92 -2.50 -3.32 3.41
CA LEU A 92 -3.62 -4.09 2.88
C LEU A 92 -4.91 -3.25 2.80
N GLY A 93 -5.64 -3.38 1.70
CA GLY A 93 -7.02 -2.91 1.61
C GLY A 93 -7.96 -3.90 2.32
N ASP A 94 -7.99 -3.88 3.63
CA ASP A 94 -8.73 -4.83 4.47
C ASP A 94 -9.89 -4.19 5.25
N TRP A 95 -10.30 -2.98 4.89
CA TRP A 95 -11.38 -2.23 5.54
C TRP A 95 -12.22 -1.46 4.53
N GLY A 96 -13.44 -1.08 4.91
CA GLY A 96 -14.29 -0.22 4.10
C GLY A 96 -15.53 -0.90 3.50
N THR A 97 -16.20 -0.19 2.60
CA THR A 97 -17.54 -0.55 2.07
C THR A 97 -17.60 -1.91 1.40
N GLN A 98 -16.50 -2.39 0.86
CA GLN A 98 -16.40 -3.72 0.26
C GLN A 98 -16.76 -4.84 1.25
N PHE A 99 -16.40 -4.68 2.53
CA PHE A 99 -16.70 -5.68 3.56
C PHE A 99 -18.19 -5.72 3.92
N GLY A 100 -18.89 -4.59 3.95
CA GLY A 100 -20.34 -4.59 4.15
C GLY A 100 -21.06 -5.41 3.08
N ILE A 101 -20.64 -5.27 1.82
CA ILE A 101 -21.19 -6.01 0.68
C ILE A 101 -20.86 -7.51 0.80
N LEU A 102 -19.62 -7.83 1.13
CA LEU A 102 -19.18 -9.22 1.23
C LEU A 102 -19.83 -9.94 2.41
N LEU A 103 -19.90 -9.31 3.58
CA LEU A 103 -20.57 -9.85 4.76
C LEU A 103 -22.07 -10.09 4.49
N TYR A 104 -22.74 -9.13 3.85
CA TYR A 104 -24.11 -9.31 3.39
C TYR A 104 -24.24 -10.52 2.46
N ALA A 105 -23.37 -10.67 1.47
CA ALA A 105 -23.41 -11.78 0.53
C ALA A 105 -23.16 -13.14 1.22
N ILE A 106 -22.20 -13.22 2.13
CA ILE A 106 -21.89 -14.43 2.91
C ILE A 106 -23.12 -14.85 3.75
N LYS A 107 -23.73 -13.91 4.47
CA LYS A 107 -24.90 -14.18 5.31
C LYS A 107 -26.13 -14.58 4.47
N ARG A 108 -26.37 -13.89 3.36
CA ARG A 108 -27.48 -14.18 2.45
C ARG A 108 -27.40 -15.60 1.89
N GLU A 109 -26.22 -16.00 1.40
CA GLU A 109 -26.00 -17.32 0.80
C GLU A 109 -25.67 -18.40 1.84
N LYS A 110 -25.58 -18.04 3.13
CA LYS A 110 -25.21 -18.93 4.26
C LYS A 110 -23.90 -19.67 3.99
N ILE A 111 -22.90 -18.94 3.51
CA ILE A 111 -21.59 -19.50 3.16
C ILE A 111 -20.81 -19.85 4.41
N ASP A 112 -20.34 -21.08 4.50
CA ASP A 112 -19.34 -21.49 5.49
C ASP A 112 -17.94 -21.18 4.99
N LEU A 113 -17.28 -20.21 5.63
CA LEU A 113 -15.91 -19.78 5.32
C LEU A 113 -14.87 -20.87 5.62
N ASN A 114 -15.21 -21.91 6.38
CA ASN A 114 -14.31 -23.05 6.60
C ASN A 114 -14.32 -24.05 5.43
N ASN A 115 -15.28 -23.93 4.54
CA ASN A 115 -15.46 -24.88 3.44
C ASN A 115 -15.66 -24.15 2.10
N LEU A 116 -14.65 -23.40 1.69
CA LEU A 116 -14.68 -22.66 0.41
C LEU A 116 -14.09 -23.47 -0.76
N GLY A 117 -13.58 -24.68 -0.52
CA GLY A 117 -12.93 -25.55 -1.53
C GLY A 117 -11.52 -25.06 -1.89
N ASP A 118 -10.99 -25.54 -3.02
CA ASP A 118 -9.59 -25.35 -3.43
C ASP A 118 -9.23 -23.92 -3.86
N GLN A 119 -10.22 -23.06 -4.09
CA GLN A 119 -10.00 -21.68 -4.56
C GLN A 119 -10.80 -20.66 -3.71
N PRO A 120 -10.47 -20.51 -2.42
CA PRO A 120 -11.25 -19.70 -1.50
C PRO A 120 -11.34 -18.23 -1.92
N ILE A 121 -10.26 -17.63 -2.39
CA ILE A 121 -10.24 -16.22 -2.80
C ILE A 121 -11.08 -15.98 -4.05
N ALA A 122 -11.02 -16.89 -5.05
CA ALA A 122 -11.86 -16.79 -6.23
C ALA A 122 -13.36 -16.86 -5.85
N ARG A 123 -13.71 -17.69 -4.87
CA ARG A 123 -15.07 -17.79 -4.37
C ARG A 123 -15.53 -16.54 -3.62
N LEU A 124 -14.67 -15.96 -2.77
CA LEU A 124 -14.95 -14.69 -2.10
C LEU A 124 -15.12 -13.54 -3.11
N GLU A 125 -14.26 -13.48 -4.13
CA GLU A 125 -14.37 -12.47 -5.19
C GLU A 125 -15.67 -12.60 -5.99
N ASN A 126 -16.11 -13.82 -6.30
CA ASN A 126 -17.39 -14.06 -6.95
C ASN A 126 -18.58 -13.66 -6.05
N LEU A 127 -18.53 -13.98 -4.76
CA LEU A 127 -19.54 -13.52 -3.79
C LEU A 127 -19.60 -11.99 -3.72
N TYR A 128 -18.45 -11.32 -3.70
CA TYR A 128 -18.42 -9.87 -3.75
C TYR A 128 -19.04 -9.31 -5.04
N ARG A 129 -18.77 -9.93 -6.20
CA ARG A 129 -19.39 -9.53 -7.48
C ARG A 129 -20.90 -9.71 -7.45
N SER A 130 -21.39 -10.85 -6.95
CA SER A 130 -22.83 -11.10 -6.78
C SER A 130 -23.46 -10.08 -5.82
N GLY A 131 -22.82 -9.82 -4.68
CA GLY A 131 -23.27 -8.80 -3.72
C GLY A 131 -23.37 -7.41 -4.35
N ASN A 132 -22.39 -7.02 -5.15
CA ASN A 132 -22.41 -5.75 -5.90
C ASN A 132 -23.57 -5.69 -6.91
N GLN A 133 -23.91 -6.79 -7.55
CA GLN A 133 -25.06 -6.83 -8.45
C GLN A 133 -26.35 -6.65 -7.66
N TRP A 134 -26.56 -7.41 -6.58
CA TRP A 134 -27.77 -7.33 -5.77
C TRP A 134 -28.03 -5.94 -5.19
N ILE A 135 -27.00 -5.25 -4.68
CA ILE A 135 -27.17 -3.89 -4.13
C ILE A 135 -27.47 -2.83 -5.19
N LYS A 136 -27.19 -3.10 -6.47
CA LYS A 136 -27.58 -2.22 -7.58
C LYS A 136 -29.03 -2.43 -7.99
N GLU A 137 -29.53 -3.66 -7.89
CA GLU A 137 -30.86 -4.06 -8.31
C GLU A 137 -31.91 -3.86 -7.20
N ASP A 138 -31.50 -3.94 -5.92
CA ASP A 138 -32.40 -3.88 -4.76
C ASP A 138 -31.89 -2.89 -3.70
N LYS A 139 -32.70 -1.84 -3.46
CA LYS A 139 -32.44 -0.86 -2.42
C LYS A 139 -32.37 -1.44 -1.00
N GLN A 140 -33.15 -2.52 -0.74
CA GLN A 140 -33.12 -3.20 0.55
C GLN A 140 -31.79 -3.93 0.74
N ALA A 141 -31.28 -4.58 -0.30
CA ALA A 141 -29.95 -5.21 -0.29
C ALA A 141 -28.84 -4.17 0.02
N LEU A 142 -28.90 -2.99 -0.62
CA LEU A 142 -27.97 -1.89 -0.34
C LEU A 142 -28.04 -1.44 1.11
N LYS A 143 -29.25 -1.30 1.66
CA LYS A 143 -29.46 -0.92 3.06
C LYS A 143 -28.83 -1.97 4.00
N THR A 144 -29.15 -3.26 3.78
CA THR A 144 -28.61 -4.35 4.61
C THR A 144 -27.07 -4.42 4.53
N ALA A 145 -26.47 -4.26 3.35
CA ALA A 145 -25.02 -4.23 3.21
C ALA A 145 -24.38 -3.07 3.99
N ARG A 146 -25.03 -1.91 4.04
CA ARG A 146 -24.59 -0.77 4.88
C ARG A 146 -24.72 -1.08 6.36
N GLU A 147 -25.81 -1.73 6.79
CA GLU A 147 -26.01 -2.16 8.17
C GLU A 147 -24.95 -3.16 8.61
N GLU A 148 -24.55 -4.11 7.74
CA GLU A 148 -23.46 -5.04 8.04
C GLU A 148 -22.09 -4.32 8.16
N LEU A 149 -21.84 -3.29 7.35
CA LEU A 149 -20.67 -2.46 7.51
C LEU A 149 -20.66 -1.71 8.84
N VAL A 150 -21.78 -1.10 9.22
CA VAL A 150 -21.92 -0.40 10.50
C VAL A 150 -21.72 -1.34 11.68
N LYS A 151 -22.26 -2.56 11.64
CA LYS A 151 -22.01 -3.60 12.64
C LYS A 151 -20.53 -3.94 12.75
N LEU A 152 -19.86 -4.19 11.62
CA LEU A 152 -18.42 -4.46 11.60
C LEU A 152 -17.63 -3.33 12.25
N GLN A 153 -17.93 -2.09 11.87
CA GLN A 153 -17.26 -0.89 12.41
C GLN A 153 -17.59 -0.67 13.89
N GLY A 154 -18.79 -1.04 14.31
CA GLY A 154 -19.23 -0.99 15.70
C GLY A 154 -18.72 -2.13 16.60
N GLY A 155 -17.93 -3.06 16.05
CA GLY A 155 -17.32 -4.14 16.82
C GLY A 155 -18.21 -5.36 17.03
N ASP A 156 -19.23 -5.58 16.18
CA ASP A 156 -20.08 -6.79 16.24
C ASP A 156 -19.23 -8.05 16.11
N GLU A 157 -19.34 -8.94 17.08
CA GLU A 157 -18.47 -10.12 17.22
C GLU A 157 -18.59 -11.08 16.02
N GLU A 158 -19.81 -11.28 15.47
CA GLU A 158 -20.01 -12.14 14.30
C GLU A 158 -19.32 -11.55 13.07
N ASN A 159 -19.52 -10.26 12.81
CA ASN A 159 -18.94 -9.58 11.67
C ASN A 159 -17.42 -9.47 11.76
N LEU A 160 -16.88 -9.24 12.96
CA LEU A 160 -15.45 -9.25 13.20
C LEU A 160 -14.85 -10.65 12.96
N SER A 161 -15.51 -11.71 13.43
CA SER A 161 -15.05 -13.08 13.22
C SER A 161 -15.04 -13.44 11.73
N LEU A 162 -16.09 -13.10 10.98
CA LEU A 162 -16.13 -13.31 9.54
C LEU A 162 -15.07 -12.50 8.79
N TRP A 163 -14.91 -11.23 9.15
CA TRP A 163 -13.89 -10.35 8.59
C TRP A 163 -12.48 -10.89 8.84
N GLN A 164 -12.16 -11.29 10.07
CA GLN A 164 -10.86 -11.86 10.41
C GLN A 164 -10.56 -13.10 9.54
N LYS A 165 -11.54 -13.98 9.37
CA LYS A 165 -11.39 -15.18 8.56
C LYS A 165 -11.15 -14.86 7.08
N ILE A 166 -11.85 -13.87 6.52
CA ILE A 166 -11.62 -13.39 5.15
C ILE A 166 -10.21 -12.85 5.02
N ARG A 167 -9.74 -12.10 6.00
CA ARG A 167 -8.39 -11.57 6.05
C ARG A 167 -7.34 -12.68 6.09
N ASP A 168 -7.53 -13.67 6.96
CA ASP A 168 -6.59 -14.79 7.10
C ASP A 168 -6.48 -15.60 5.81
N LEU A 169 -7.60 -15.97 5.20
CA LEU A 169 -7.63 -16.66 3.90
C LEU A 169 -6.93 -15.83 2.79
N SER A 170 -7.09 -14.50 2.83
CA SER A 170 -6.45 -13.63 1.87
C SER A 170 -4.95 -13.59 2.07
N MET A 171 -4.50 -13.52 3.34
CA MET A 171 -3.08 -13.53 3.68
C MET A 171 -2.40 -14.83 3.26
N GLU A 172 -3.02 -15.99 3.51
CA GLU A 172 -2.51 -17.29 3.05
C GLU A 172 -2.27 -17.27 1.53
N SER A 173 -3.25 -16.78 0.76
CA SER A 173 -3.12 -16.69 -0.70
C SER A 173 -2.04 -15.69 -1.16
N PHE A 174 -1.85 -14.59 -0.43
CA PHE A 174 -0.81 -13.61 -0.74
C PHE A 174 0.58 -14.17 -0.42
N GLU A 175 0.71 -14.86 0.72
CA GLU A 175 1.96 -15.48 1.14
C GLU A 175 2.46 -16.54 0.15
N GLU A 176 1.56 -17.36 -0.42
CA GLU A 176 1.92 -18.29 -1.50
C GLU A 176 2.60 -17.57 -2.69
N VAL A 177 2.08 -16.40 -3.09
CA VAL A 177 2.66 -15.59 -4.17
C VAL A 177 3.98 -14.98 -3.74
N TYR A 178 4.08 -14.46 -2.51
CA TYR A 178 5.30 -13.86 -2.00
C TYR A 178 6.41 -14.87 -1.84
N ASP A 179 6.12 -16.08 -1.37
CA ASP A 179 7.08 -17.18 -1.27
C ASP A 179 7.62 -17.57 -2.64
N LEU A 180 6.74 -17.68 -3.65
CA LEU A 180 7.14 -17.95 -5.04
C LEU A 180 8.08 -16.88 -5.60
N LEU A 181 7.87 -15.60 -5.22
CA LEU A 181 8.67 -14.45 -5.65
C LEU A 181 9.92 -14.24 -4.79
N GLY A 182 10.08 -14.95 -3.68
CA GLY A 182 11.14 -14.75 -2.69
C GLY A 182 11.06 -13.37 -2.03
N VAL A 183 9.85 -12.91 -1.73
CA VAL A 183 9.56 -11.62 -1.10
C VAL A 183 8.99 -11.86 0.30
N SER A 184 9.36 -11.01 1.25
CA SER A 184 8.77 -10.99 2.59
C SER A 184 8.54 -9.55 3.03
N PHE A 185 7.65 -9.35 3.98
CA PHE A 185 7.36 -8.06 4.58
C PHE A 185 7.69 -8.06 6.07
N ASP A 186 8.10 -6.90 6.60
CA ASP A 186 8.32 -6.73 8.04
C ASP A 186 6.98 -6.49 8.75
N HIS A 187 6.03 -5.83 8.05
CA HIS A 187 4.67 -5.56 8.52
C HIS A 187 3.64 -5.77 7.41
N ALA A 188 2.42 -6.13 7.81
CA ALA A 188 1.23 -6.19 6.96
C ALA A 188 0.08 -5.45 7.67
N HIS A 189 0.26 -4.14 7.87
CA HIS A 189 -0.71 -3.28 8.51
C HIS A 189 -1.69 -2.73 7.45
N GLY A 190 -2.92 -3.28 7.46
CA GLY A 190 -3.97 -2.81 6.58
C GLY A 190 -4.70 -1.55 7.10
N GLU A 191 -5.64 -1.04 6.31
CA GLU A 191 -6.49 0.10 6.69
C GLU A 191 -7.17 -0.12 8.05
N SER A 192 -7.52 -1.37 8.39
CA SER A 192 -8.14 -1.76 9.67
C SER A 192 -7.29 -1.44 10.90
N PHE A 193 -5.97 -1.49 10.77
CA PHE A 193 -5.03 -1.19 11.85
C PHE A 193 -5.07 0.29 12.26
N TYR A 194 -5.35 1.17 11.31
CA TYR A 194 -5.32 2.63 11.52
C TYR A 194 -6.68 3.23 11.86
N ARG A 195 -7.77 2.44 11.86
CA ARG A 195 -9.14 2.92 12.07
C ARG A 195 -9.33 3.71 13.37
N ASP A 196 -8.69 3.26 14.46
CA ASP A 196 -8.82 3.88 15.78
C ASP A 196 -7.95 5.15 15.93
N GLN A 197 -7.14 5.47 14.92
CA GLN A 197 -6.27 6.66 14.89
C GLN A 197 -6.87 7.83 14.11
N VAL A 198 -7.99 7.61 13.45
CA VAL A 198 -8.67 8.59 12.57
C VAL A 198 -9.04 9.87 13.30
N ASP A 199 -9.59 9.76 14.52
CA ASP A 199 -10.00 10.93 15.30
C ASP A 199 -8.81 11.82 15.67
N SER A 200 -7.64 11.24 15.93
CA SER A 200 -6.42 12.00 16.20
C SER A 200 -5.95 12.80 14.98
N ILE A 201 -6.20 12.28 13.78
CA ILE A 201 -5.89 12.98 12.53
C ILE A 201 -6.83 14.18 12.34
N TYR A 202 -8.15 14.03 12.59
CA TYR A 202 -9.09 15.15 12.55
C TYR A 202 -8.66 16.27 13.50
N GLN A 203 -8.41 15.94 14.76
CA GLN A 203 -7.95 16.89 15.76
C GLN A 203 -6.64 17.59 15.36
N SER A 204 -5.70 16.85 14.76
CA SER A 204 -4.46 17.42 14.27
C SER A 204 -4.70 18.43 13.15
N LEU A 205 -5.49 18.08 12.13
CA LEU A 205 -5.79 18.95 10.99
C LEU A 205 -6.56 20.21 11.43
N GLU A 206 -7.52 20.06 12.34
CA GLU A 206 -8.31 21.18 12.89
C GLU A 206 -7.43 22.12 13.73
N SER A 207 -6.59 21.57 14.62
CA SER A 207 -5.71 22.37 15.49
C SER A 207 -4.68 23.20 14.69
N HIS A 208 -4.22 22.65 13.56
CA HIS A 208 -3.31 23.35 12.67
C HIS A 208 -4.02 24.22 11.62
N ARG A 209 -5.36 24.23 11.61
CA ARG A 209 -6.19 24.99 10.65
C ARG A 209 -5.91 24.61 9.19
N ILE A 210 -5.62 23.34 8.95
CA ILE A 210 -5.33 22.79 7.61
C ILE A 210 -6.63 22.43 6.88
N CYS A 211 -7.68 22.03 7.62
CA CYS A 211 -8.97 21.63 7.08
C CYS A 211 -10.07 22.62 7.38
N GLN A 212 -11.13 22.56 6.59
CA GLN A 212 -12.35 23.34 6.77
C GLN A 212 -13.59 22.53 6.39
N GLU A 213 -14.76 22.95 6.86
CA GLU A 213 -16.03 22.37 6.42
C GLU A 213 -16.44 22.96 5.06
N ASP A 214 -16.87 22.07 4.15
CA ASP A 214 -17.41 22.39 2.84
C ASP A 214 -18.53 21.40 2.50
N ASP A 215 -19.76 21.90 2.26
CA ASP A 215 -20.97 21.10 2.02
C ASP A 215 -21.18 19.95 3.04
N GLY A 216 -20.84 20.19 4.32
CA GLY A 216 -20.96 19.23 5.41
C GLY A 216 -19.84 18.18 5.46
N ALA A 217 -18.89 18.20 4.54
CA ALA A 217 -17.69 17.38 4.55
C ALA A 217 -16.52 18.16 5.18
N LEU A 218 -15.57 17.44 5.80
CA LEU A 218 -14.30 18.04 6.22
C LEU A 218 -13.28 17.85 5.08
N VAL A 219 -12.72 18.95 4.61
CA VAL A 219 -11.86 18.97 3.42
C VAL A 219 -10.59 19.79 3.62
N VAL A 220 -9.57 19.49 2.83
CA VAL A 220 -8.35 20.28 2.70
C VAL A 220 -8.26 20.82 1.26
N PHE A 221 -8.01 22.10 1.11
CA PHE A 221 -7.73 22.73 -0.17
C PHE A 221 -6.23 23.02 -0.31
N HIS A 222 -5.74 22.90 -1.54
CA HIS A 222 -4.36 23.23 -1.90
C HIS A 222 -4.33 24.36 -2.93
N PRO A 223 -4.68 25.61 -2.55
CA PRO A 223 -4.89 26.71 -3.49
C PRO A 223 -3.65 27.09 -4.31
N GLU A 224 -2.46 26.84 -3.77
CA GLU A 224 -1.19 27.11 -4.44
C GLU A 224 -0.83 26.03 -5.48
N HIS A 225 -1.52 24.88 -5.46
CA HIS A 225 -1.20 23.76 -6.34
C HIS A 225 -1.97 23.84 -7.67
N LYS A 226 -1.27 23.90 -8.82
CA LYS A 226 -1.86 24.10 -10.14
C LYS A 226 -3.01 23.15 -10.49
N ARG A 227 -2.92 21.88 -10.10
CA ARG A 227 -3.92 20.83 -10.44
C ARG A 227 -5.03 20.72 -9.42
N PHE A 228 -4.73 20.92 -8.12
CA PHE A 228 -5.65 20.63 -7.03
C PHE A 228 -6.23 21.88 -6.36
N ALA A 229 -5.93 23.10 -6.89
CA ALA A 229 -6.41 24.35 -6.33
C ALA A 229 -7.94 24.45 -6.16
N LYS A 230 -8.69 23.77 -7.02
CA LYS A 230 -10.16 23.77 -7.02
C LYS A 230 -10.77 22.42 -6.59
N GLN A 231 -9.95 21.41 -6.34
CA GLN A 231 -10.41 20.07 -5.98
C GLN A 231 -10.13 19.82 -4.50
N PRO A 232 -11.17 19.72 -3.66
CA PRO A 232 -10.97 19.45 -2.25
C PRO A 232 -10.48 18.02 -2.02
N PHE A 233 -9.52 17.87 -1.11
CA PHE A 233 -9.13 16.58 -0.59
C PHE A 233 -10.06 16.24 0.59
N ILE A 234 -10.98 15.31 0.37
CA ILE A 234 -12.01 14.96 1.34
C ILE A 234 -11.42 14.10 2.45
N ILE A 235 -11.42 14.63 3.67
CA ILE A 235 -10.92 13.94 4.87
C ILE A 235 -12.08 13.19 5.54
N ARG A 236 -13.24 13.82 5.76
CA ARG A 236 -14.44 13.20 6.32
C ARG A 236 -15.63 13.53 5.44
N LYS A 237 -16.42 12.52 5.11
CA LYS A 237 -17.61 12.69 4.28
C LYS A 237 -18.72 13.43 5.05
N SER A 238 -19.68 14.00 4.32
CA SER A 238 -20.83 14.71 4.90
C SER A 238 -21.75 13.82 5.75
N ASP A 239 -21.73 12.51 5.56
CA ASP A 239 -22.44 11.53 6.41
C ASP A 239 -21.65 11.16 7.69
N GLY A 240 -20.49 11.79 7.92
CA GLY A 240 -19.61 11.55 9.06
C GLY A 240 -18.66 10.36 8.87
N ALA A 241 -18.79 9.58 7.81
CA ALA A 241 -17.90 8.45 7.55
C ALA A 241 -16.48 8.93 7.21
N SER A 242 -15.49 8.20 7.74
CA SER A 242 -14.09 8.40 7.35
C SER A 242 -13.87 8.04 5.88
N ASN A 243 -12.90 8.70 5.27
CA ASN A 243 -12.46 8.40 3.92
C ASN A 243 -11.10 7.66 3.98
N TYR A 244 -10.74 6.96 2.93
CA TYR A 244 -9.41 6.34 2.79
C TYR A 244 -8.28 7.38 2.94
N ALA A 245 -8.50 8.63 2.56
CA ALA A 245 -7.57 9.74 2.79
C ALA A 245 -7.16 9.90 4.27
N THR A 246 -8.08 9.70 5.20
CA THR A 246 -7.80 9.83 6.64
C THR A 246 -7.01 8.65 7.17
N THR A 247 -7.32 7.45 6.72
CA THR A 247 -6.56 6.24 7.07
C THR A 247 -5.12 6.34 6.54
N ASP A 248 -4.95 6.89 5.33
CA ASP A 248 -3.62 7.10 4.75
C ASP A 248 -2.81 8.18 5.50
N LEU A 249 -3.45 9.26 5.96
CA LEU A 249 -2.80 10.24 6.84
C LEU A 249 -2.40 9.63 8.18
N ALA A 250 -3.26 8.77 8.75
CA ALA A 250 -2.94 8.04 9.98
C ALA A 250 -1.76 7.09 9.75
N THR A 251 -1.71 6.42 8.60
CA THR A 251 -0.59 5.57 8.17
C THR A 251 0.72 6.36 8.08
N LEU A 252 0.72 7.53 7.43
CA LEU A 252 1.88 8.41 7.35
C LEU A 252 2.34 8.86 8.74
N SER A 253 1.40 9.31 9.58
CA SER A 253 1.68 9.73 10.96
C SER A 253 2.31 8.59 11.77
N TYR A 254 1.77 7.38 11.69
CA TYR A 254 2.28 6.20 12.36
C TYR A 254 3.70 5.85 11.91
N ARG A 255 3.93 5.78 10.61
CA ARG A 255 5.24 5.47 10.03
C ARG A 255 6.30 6.50 10.43
N SER A 256 5.93 7.77 10.50
CA SER A 256 6.81 8.86 10.92
C SER A 256 7.11 8.84 12.41
N LYS A 257 6.11 8.65 13.26
CA LYS A 257 6.23 8.76 14.72
C LYS A 257 6.71 7.45 15.36
N GLU A 258 6.04 6.33 15.05
CA GLU A 258 6.31 5.04 15.70
C GLU A 258 7.50 4.33 15.06
N TRP A 259 7.55 4.28 13.73
CA TRP A 259 8.69 3.69 13.03
C TRP A 259 9.86 4.66 12.86
N ARG A 260 9.63 5.95 13.15
CA ARG A 260 10.63 7.01 12.98
C ARG A 260 11.24 7.01 11.59
N SER A 261 10.41 6.80 10.58
CA SER A 261 10.83 6.78 9.20
C SER A 261 11.21 8.19 8.75
N GLU A 262 12.44 8.35 8.31
CA GLU A 262 12.95 9.62 7.76
C GLU A 262 12.57 9.79 6.28
N GLN A 263 12.27 8.66 5.63
CA GLN A 263 11.80 8.62 4.25
C GLN A 263 10.75 7.52 4.09
N ILE A 264 9.67 7.81 3.38
CA ILE A 264 8.62 6.86 3.05
C ILE A 264 8.50 6.83 1.52
N ILE A 265 8.59 5.64 0.94
CA ILE A 265 8.54 5.42 -0.50
C ILE A 265 7.35 4.53 -0.82
N TYR A 266 6.45 4.98 -1.68
CA TYR A 266 5.32 4.22 -2.19
C TYR A 266 5.62 3.68 -3.59
N VAL A 267 5.48 2.37 -3.78
CA VAL A 267 5.63 1.71 -5.07
C VAL A 267 4.26 1.21 -5.51
N THR A 268 3.58 2.01 -6.29
CA THR A 268 2.19 1.80 -6.67
C THR A 268 1.92 2.06 -8.15
N ASP A 269 0.69 1.83 -8.59
CA ASP A 269 0.23 2.11 -9.96
C ASP A 269 0.03 3.62 -10.17
N GLY A 270 0.32 4.10 -11.38
CA GLY A 270 0.18 5.52 -11.73
C GLY A 270 -1.23 6.09 -11.56
N ARG A 271 -2.27 5.26 -11.47
CA ARG A 271 -3.66 5.69 -11.18
C ARG A 271 -3.81 6.24 -9.76
N GLN A 272 -2.91 5.88 -8.84
CA GLN A 272 -2.90 6.38 -7.46
C GLN A 272 -2.17 7.73 -7.32
N ARG A 273 -1.55 8.22 -8.39
CA ARG A 273 -0.69 9.40 -8.35
C ARG A 273 -1.38 10.63 -7.74
N ASP A 274 -2.58 10.96 -8.20
CA ASP A 274 -3.28 12.17 -7.78
C ASP A 274 -3.68 12.11 -6.31
N HIS A 275 -4.11 10.94 -5.86
CA HIS A 275 -4.41 10.70 -4.45
C HIS A 275 -3.15 10.84 -3.57
N LEU A 276 -2.07 10.19 -3.92
CA LEU A 276 -0.82 10.28 -3.15
C LEU A 276 -0.23 11.69 -3.17
N GLU A 277 -0.33 12.40 -4.30
CA GLU A 277 0.14 13.78 -4.40
C GLU A 277 -0.65 14.70 -3.44
N THR A 278 -1.99 14.58 -3.38
CA THR A 278 -2.80 15.34 -2.43
C THR A 278 -2.57 14.91 -0.98
N LEU A 279 -2.34 13.61 -0.73
CA LEU A 279 -1.98 13.08 0.58
C LEU A 279 -0.69 13.72 1.10
N PHE A 280 0.38 13.76 0.27
CA PHE A 280 1.66 14.34 0.65
C PHE A 280 1.64 15.86 0.81
N LEU A 281 0.76 16.55 0.07
CA LEU A 281 0.53 17.98 0.26
C LEU A 281 -0.17 18.30 1.59
N THR A 282 -0.90 17.33 2.13
CA THR A 282 -1.67 17.49 3.37
C THR A 282 -0.90 17.05 4.61
N SER A 283 0.13 16.21 4.47
CA SER A 283 0.88 15.56 5.57
C SER A 283 1.92 16.45 6.26
#